data_928685ada3c018022b73969a4052600b
#
_entry.id   928685ada3c018022b73969a4052600b
#
_cell.length_a   1.000
_cell.length_b   1.000
_cell.length_c   1.000
_cell.angle_alpha   90.00
_cell.angle_beta   90.00
_cell.angle_gamma   90.00
#
_symmetry.space_group_name_H-M   'P 1'
#
loop_
_entity.id
_entity.type
_entity.pdbx_description
1 polymer ?
#
loop_
_entity_poly.entity_id
_entity_poly.type
_entity_poly.pdbx_seq_one_letter_code
_entity_poly.pdbx_strand_id
1 'polypeptide(L)'
;MKVHNSRSVRRFKVTTDGKNLVSHAGTSLLGELADRAGLTQAMSEAMADCGISWNTHDPGVVLTHLAVAIADGADCLTDFEALREQSELFGDVASVSTAWRAVKATASLELRCIRKAVAAAREIVWAAAPPGGITIDIDATLLNAFSEKQDARATYKHGYGFHPIGAWCDTTSEPLAAILRPGNAGSNDTDDHLELLDQAIAALPSEYQVGHEPGDDASLVRHHIVVRADSAGASHGFVCGLTEANIEYSIGHQINSKVREALLLFQEEDWEQAIEADGTVREGAWVGELTPFMDLSSWGQGARLVIRRERPHPGAQLSMFDMSEGYRHTCFITNAVKLDDDVPALELRHRGHARVEDRVRNWKDCGLQNLPFASFTQNLAWVAASLIAGSLLAWAQMTCLDGELKKAEPKTLRYRILHVAAVLVRRGRQLILRLDETWPWASALKRAFLRLRTTFP
;
A
#
# COMPACT_ATOMS: atom_id res chain seq x y z
N MET A 1 50.04 -14.53 -21.51
CA MET A 1 49.32 -13.53 -22.32
C MET A 1 47.86 -13.51 -21.86
N LYS A 2 47.42 -12.44 -21.14
CA LYS A 2 46.03 -12.28 -20.76
C LYS A 2 45.27 -11.85 -22.01
N VAL A 3 44.41 -12.70 -22.53
CA VAL A 3 43.48 -12.34 -23.60
C VAL A 3 42.47 -11.36 -23.04
N HIS A 4 42.62 -10.08 -23.37
CA HIS A 4 41.58 -9.08 -23.06
C HIS A 4 40.39 -9.35 -23.96
N ASN A 5 39.32 -9.90 -23.36
CA ASN A 5 38.03 -10.05 -24.03
C ASN A 5 37.38 -8.64 -24.12
N SER A 6 37.46 -8.00 -25.27
CA SER A 6 36.89 -6.67 -25.50
C SER A 6 35.37 -6.63 -25.67
N ARG A 7 34.67 -7.75 -25.41
CA ARG A 7 33.22 -7.86 -25.59
C ARG A 7 32.51 -7.96 -24.25
N SER A 8 31.48 -7.18 -24.08
CA SER A 8 30.61 -7.18 -22.88
C SER A 8 29.64 -8.35 -22.85
N VAL A 9 29.31 -8.95 -24.01
CA VAL A 9 28.33 -10.05 -24.10
C VAL A 9 28.87 -11.19 -25.00
N ARG A 10 28.37 -12.41 -24.73
CA ARG A 10 28.67 -13.57 -25.58
C ARG A 10 27.96 -13.45 -26.93
N ARG A 11 28.51 -14.05 -27.95
CA ARG A 11 27.81 -14.23 -29.24
C ARG A 11 26.88 -15.43 -29.17
N PHE A 12 25.65 -15.26 -29.62
CA PHE A 12 24.64 -16.31 -29.67
C PHE A 12 24.25 -16.55 -31.13
N LYS A 13 23.90 -17.80 -31.45
CA LYS A 13 23.08 -18.13 -32.60
C LYS A 13 21.62 -18.04 -32.16
N VAL A 14 20.81 -17.26 -32.85
CA VAL A 14 19.38 -17.14 -32.58
C VAL A 14 18.63 -18.09 -33.49
N THR A 15 17.70 -18.86 -32.93
CA THR A 15 16.81 -19.77 -33.65
C THR A 15 15.38 -19.57 -33.18
N THR A 16 14.40 -20.03 -33.96
CA THR A 16 12.95 -19.91 -33.67
C THR A 16 12.29 -21.26 -33.43
N ASP A 17 13.07 -22.30 -33.14
CA ASP A 17 12.61 -23.67 -32.97
C ASP A 17 12.28 -24.11 -31.53
N GLY A 18 12.32 -23.14 -30.60
CA GLY A 18 11.88 -23.33 -29.21
C GLY A 18 10.37 -23.60 -29.15
N LYS A 19 9.99 -24.68 -28.43
CA LYS A 19 8.59 -25.10 -28.29
C LYS A 19 8.11 -24.90 -26.86
N ASN A 20 6.85 -24.46 -26.73
CA ASN A 20 6.14 -24.34 -25.45
C ASN A 20 6.89 -23.48 -24.41
N LEU A 21 7.69 -22.53 -24.87
CA LEU A 21 8.33 -21.55 -24.02
C LEU A 21 7.30 -20.49 -23.66
N VAL A 22 7.17 -20.19 -22.37
CA VAL A 22 6.36 -19.12 -21.82
C VAL A 22 7.25 -18.19 -21.02
N SER A 23 6.96 -16.92 -21.08
CA SER A 23 7.52 -15.91 -20.18
C SER A 23 6.50 -15.60 -19.09
N HIS A 24 6.89 -14.84 -18.06
CA HIS A 24 5.97 -14.43 -16.98
C HIS A 24 5.28 -15.63 -16.29
N ALA A 25 5.99 -16.78 -16.25
CA ALA A 25 5.43 -18.00 -15.72
C ALA A 25 5.01 -17.88 -14.24
N GLY A 26 5.73 -17.08 -13.46
CA GLY A 26 5.41 -16.84 -12.07
C GLY A 26 4.21 -15.92 -11.85
N THR A 27 3.82 -15.13 -12.83
CA THR A 27 2.64 -14.26 -12.76
C THR A 27 1.35 -15.07 -12.65
N SER A 28 1.35 -16.31 -13.16
CA SER A 28 0.24 -17.24 -12.96
C SER A 28 -0.02 -17.58 -11.48
N LEU A 29 0.97 -17.41 -10.59
CA LEU A 29 0.78 -17.52 -9.13
C LEU A 29 -0.23 -16.48 -8.62
N LEU A 30 -0.19 -15.24 -9.14
CA LEU A 30 -1.11 -14.17 -8.73
C LEU A 30 -2.53 -14.43 -9.25
N GLY A 31 -2.68 -14.96 -10.46
CA GLY A 31 -3.98 -15.38 -10.98
C GLY A 31 -4.58 -16.53 -10.15
N GLU A 32 -3.79 -17.60 -9.88
CA GLU A 32 -4.25 -18.70 -9.03
C GLU A 32 -4.55 -18.24 -7.60
N LEU A 33 -3.81 -17.25 -7.06
CA LEU A 33 -4.10 -16.65 -5.76
C LEU A 33 -5.42 -15.87 -5.77
N ALA A 34 -5.66 -15.06 -6.80
CA ALA A 34 -6.92 -14.32 -6.94
C ALA A 34 -8.13 -15.25 -6.97
N ASP A 35 -8.03 -16.37 -7.70
CA ASP A 35 -9.10 -17.37 -7.76
C ASP A 35 -9.31 -18.05 -6.41
N ARG A 36 -8.24 -18.51 -5.75
CA ARG A 36 -8.32 -19.25 -4.50
C ARG A 36 -8.68 -18.42 -3.29
N ALA A 37 -8.30 -17.14 -3.28
CA ALA A 37 -8.74 -16.16 -2.29
C ALA A 37 -10.17 -15.66 -2.54
N GLY A 38 -10.86 -16.17 -3.57
CA GLY A 38 -12.23 -15.78 -3.91
C GLY A 38 -12.36 -14.40 -4.56
N LEU A 39 -11.25 -13.71 -4.87
CA LEU A 39 -11.28 -12.37 -5.44
C LEU A 39 -11.97 -12.35 -6.80
N THR A 40 -11.61 -13.28 -7.69
CA THR A 40 -12.18 -13.37 -9.05
C THR A 40 -13.70 -13.55 -9.00
N GLN A 41 -14.18 -14.44 -8.14
CA GLN A 41 -15.61 -14.69 -7.94
C GLN A 41 -16.31 -13.46 -7.37
N ALA A 42 -15.79 -12.88 -6.29
CA ALA A 42 -16.37 -11.71 -5.65
C ALA A 42 -16.43 -10.49 -6.61
N MET A 43 -15.42 -10.33 -7.47
CA MET A 43 -15.43 -9.29 -8.52
C MET A 43 -16.49 -9.54 -9.57
N SER A 44 -16.70 -10.79 -10.00
CA SER A 44 -17.76 -11.16 -10.94
C SER A 44 -19.14 -10.88 -10.36
N GLU A 45 -19.39 -11.29 -9.12
CA GLU A 45 -20.63 -11.01 -8.39
C GLU A 45 -20.87 -9.51 -8.23
N ALA A 46 -19.86 -8.76 -7.80
CA ALA A 46 -19.95 -7.31 -7.64
C ALA A 46 -20.31 -6.58 -8.95
N MET A 47 -19.74 -7.00 -10.07
CA MET A 47 -20.06 -6.42 -11.38
C MET A 47 -21.50 -6.77 -11.81
N ALA A 48 -21.93 -8.01 -11.59
CA ALA A 48 -23.29 -8.46 -11.89
C ALA A 48 -24.35 -7.73 -11.03
N ASP A 49 -24.09 -7.55 -9.73
CA ASP A 49 -24.98 -6.82 -8.81
C ASP A 49 -25.13 -5.34 -9.21
N CYS A 50 -24.09 -4.77 -9.82
CA CYS A 50 -24.13 -3.43 -10.40
C CYS A 50 -24.78 -3.39 -11.81
N GLY A 51 -25.36 -4.48 -12.28
CA GLY A 51 -26.02 -4.57 -13.58
C GLY A 51 -25.07 -4.65 -14.78
N ILE A 52 -23.79 -4.96 -14.55
CA ILE A 52 -22.79 -5.09 -15.61
C ILE A 52 -22.49 -6.57 -15.85
N SER A 53 -23.08 -7.12 -16.91
CA SER A 53 -22.81 -8.49 -17.36
C SER A 53 -22.66 -8.54 -18.86
N TRP A 54 -21.77 -9.39 -19.36
CA TRP A 54 -21.50 -9.57 -20.79
C TRP A 54 -21.51 -11.05 -21.16
N ASN A 55 -21.88 -11.34 -22.43
CA ASN A 55 -22.04 -12.72 -22.87
C ASN A 55 -20.72 -13.46 -23.17
N THR A 56 -19.63 -12.75 -23.44
CA THR A 56 -18.37 -13.36 -23.91
C THR A 56 -17.30 -13.41 -22.83
N HIS A 57 -17.10 -12.31 -22.12
CA HIS A 57 -16.12 -12.23 -21.04
C HIS A 57 -16.80 -11.64 -19.81
N ASP A 58 -16.60 -12.25 -18.67
CA ASP A 58 -17.06 -11.72 -17.39
C ASP A 58 -16.28 -10.44 -17.01
N PRO A 59 -16.97 -9.31 -16.75
CA PRO A 59 -16.29 -8.06 -16.43
C PRO A 59 -15.43 -8.11 -15.17
N GLY A 60 -15.83 -8.87 -14.15
CA GLY A 60 -15.06 -9.06 -12.92
C GLY A 60 -13.78 -9.84 -13.16
N VAL A 61 -13.84 -10.89 -14.00
CA VAL A 61 -12.65 -11.63 -14.45
C VAL A 61 -11.71 -10.70 -15.22
N VAL A 62 -12.24 -9.87 -16.12
CA VAL A 62 -11.42 -8.90 -16.89
C VAL A 62 -10.70 -7.92 -15.97
N LEU A 63 -11.38 -7.40 -14.93
CA LEU A 63 -10.77 -6.51 -13.95
C LEU A 63 -9.73 -7.22 -13.08
N THR A 64 -9.96 -8.48 -12.72
CA THR A 64 -8.97 -9.30 -12.01
C THR A 64 -7.73 -9.53 -12.87
N HIS A 65 -7.88 -9.87 -14.13
CA HIS A 65 -6.76 -9.99 -15.07
C HIS A 65 -6.02 -8.65 -15.24
N LEU A 66 -6.74 -7.51 -15.26
CA LEU A 66 -6.11 -6.19 -15.30
C LEU A 66 -5.26 -5.93 -14.06
N ALA A 67 -5.76 -6.26 -12.87
CA ALA A 67 -4.98 -6.15 -11.64
C ALA A 67 -3.74 -7.06 -11.64
N VAL A 68 -3.86 -8.30 -12.15
CA VAL A 68 -2.71 -9.20 -12.34
C VAL A 68 -1.71 -8.61 -13.33
N ALA A 69 -2.16 -8.04 -14.46
CA ALA A 69 -1.29 -7.36 -15.42
C ALA A 69 -0.55 -6.17 -14.80
N ILE A 70 -1.24 -5.36 -14.00
CA ILE A 70 -0.62 -4.22 -13.29
C ILE A 70 0.40 -4.73 -12.26
N ALA A 71 0.10 -5.77 -11.50
CA ALA A 71 1.05 -6.40 -10.59
C ALA A 71 2.29 -6.93 -11.34
N ASP A 72 2.08 -7.45 -12.53
CA ASP A 72 3.13 -7.91 -13.45
C ASP A 72 3.95 -6.77 -14.08
N GLY A 73 3.44 -5.52 -14.05
CA GLY A 73 4.16 -4.33 -14.48
C GLY A 73 3.51 -3.55 -15.60
N ALA A 74 2.24 -3.81 -15.91
CA ALA A 74 1.50 -3.02 -16.88
C ALA A 74 1.34 -1.57 -16.39
N ASP A 75 1.68 -0.61 -17.26
CA ASP A 75 1.53 0.83 -17.03
C ASP A 75 0.39 1.43 -17.85
N CYS A 76 -0.14 0.69 -18.81
CA CYS A 76 -1.26 1.09 -19.65
C CYS A 76 -2.06 -0.13 -20.12
N LEU A 77 -3.22 0.11 -20.76
CA LEU A 77 -4.08 -0.99 -21.19
C LEU A 77 -3.49 -1.84 -22.33
N THR A 78 -2.58 -1.31 -23.13
CA THR A 78 -1.94 -2.10 -24.20
C THR A 78 -1.06 -3.21 -23.63
N ASP A 79 -0.50 -3.03 -22.44
CA ASP A 79 0.35 -4.01 -21.77
C ASP A 79 -0.44 -5.25 -21.34
N PHE A 80 -1.78 -5.17 -21.32
CA PHE A 80 -2.67 -6.30 -21.09
C PHE A 80 -2.50 -7.44 -22.12
N GLU A 81 -1.97 -7.13 -23.31
CA GLU A 81 -1.64 -8.13 -24.32
C GLU A 81 -0.58 -9.11 -23.83
N ALA A 82 0.29 -8.76 -22.88
CA ALA A 82 1.30 -9.66 -22.33
C ALA A 82 0.67 -10.92 -21.69
N LEU A 83 -0.50 -10.79 -21.06
CA LEU A 83 -1.26 -11.92 -20.54
C LEU A 83 -2.02 -12.63 -21.66
N ARG A 84 -2.64 -11.87 -22.55
CA ARG A 84 -3.50 -12.41 -23.62
C ARG A 84 -2.74 -13.28 -24.61
N GLU A 85 -1.52 -12.87 -24.99
CA GLU A 85 -0.68 -13.63 -25.91
C GLU A 85 -0.15 -14.94 -25.32
N GLN A 86 -0.33 -15.16 -24.01
CA GLN A 86 0.06 -16.38 -23.30
C GLN A 86 -1.17 -17.14 -22.78
N SER A 87 -2.17 -17.36 -23.65
CA SER A 87 -3.42 -18.04 -23.31
C SER A 87 -3.24 -19.46 -22.75
N GLU A 88 -2.17 -20.15 -23.11
CA GLU A 88 -1.81 -21.45 -22.49
C GLU A 88 -1.54 -21.34 -20.98
N LEU A 89 -1.14 -20.15 -20.49
CA LEU A 89 -0.79 -19.88 -19.10
C LEU A 89 -1.95 -19.21 -18.34
N PHE A 90 -2.61 -18.23 -18.98
CA PHE A 90 -3.62 -17.38 -18.34
C PHE A 90 -5.07 -17.68 -18.79
N GLY A 91 -5.25 -18.64 -19.71
CA GLY A 91 -6.57 -18.97 -20.23
C GLY A 91 -7.09 -17.93 -21.24
N ASP A 92 -8.41 -17.77 -21.28
CA ASP A 92 -9.08 -16.86 -22.22
C ASP A 92 -9.09 -15.43 -21.67
N VAL A 93 -8.01 -14.70 -21.94
CA VAL A 93 -7.86 -13.29 -21.55
C VAL A 93 -8.52 -12.39 -22.61
N ALA A 94 -9.33 -11.45 -22.16
CA ALA A 94 -10.06 -10.52 -23.00
C ALA A 94 -9.12 -9.61 -23.83
N SER A 95 -9.64 -9.02 -24.90
CA SER A 95 -8.90 -8.03 -25.70
C SER A 95 -8.73 -6.70 -24.94
N VAL A 96 -7.73 -5.90 -25.32
CA VAL A 96 -7.53 -4.52 -24.82
C VAL A 96 -8.78 -3.68 -24.92
N SER A 97 -9.51 -3.78 -26.04
CA SER A 97 -10.79 -3.06 -26.23
C SER A 97 -11.89 -3.54 -25.27
N THR A 98 -11.87 -4.80 -24.86
CA THR A 98 -12.78 -5.35 -23.85
C THR A 98 -12.36 -4.89 -22.45
N ALA A 99 -11.05 -4.89 -22.14
CA ALA A 99 -10.53 -4.34 -20.90
C ALA A 99 -10.85 -2.84 -20.77
N TRP A 100 -10.73 -2.07 -21.86
CA TRP A 100 -11.13 -0.66 -21.87
C TRP A 100 -12.62 -0.48 -21.54
N ARG A 101 -13.51 -1.33 -22.12
CA ARG A 101 -14.94 -1.31 -21.80
C ARG A 101 -15.21 -1.67 -20.33
N ALA A 102 -14.46 -2.61 -19.75
CA ALA A 102 -14.58 -2.96 -18.34
C ALA A 102 -14.20 -1.77 -17.45
N VAL A 103 -13.07 -1.12 -17.71
CA VAL A 103 -12.65 0.10 -16.98
C VAL A 103 -13.70 1.20 -17.13
N LYS A 104 -14.23 1.43 -18.34
CA LYS A 104 -15.27 2.45 -18.57
C LYS A 104 -16.57 2.13 -17.83
N ALA A 105 -16.99 0.87 -17.80
CA ALA A 105 -18.16 0.43 -17.04
C ALA A 105 -17.95 0.61 -15.54
N THR A 106 -16.78 0.21 -15.02
CA THR A 106 -16.40 0.42 -13.62
C THR A 106 -16.36 1.90 -13.24
N ALA A 107 -15.89 2.76 -14.14
CA ALA A 107 -15.83 4.21 -13.94
C ALA A 107 -17.20 4.87 -13.75
N SER A 108 -18.28 4.22 -14.20
CA SER A 108 -19.65 4.68 -13.98
C SER A 108 -20.26 4.21 -12.66
N LEU A 109 -19.54 3.37 -11.91
CA LEU A 109 -19.98 2.85 -10.63
C LEU A 109 -19.38 3.68 -9.47
N GLU A 110 -20.10 3.69 -8.37
CA GLU A 110 -19.48 4.04 -7.08
C GLU A 110 -18.56 2.88 -6.68
N LEU A 111 -17.28 2.96 -6.86
CA LEU A 111 -16.28 1.87 -6.64
C LEU A 111 -16.46 1.06 -5.32
N ARG A 112 -17.53 1.33 -4.59
CA ARG A 112 -17.91 0.65 -3.34
C ARG A 112 -18.13 -0.85 -3.53
N CYS A 113 -18.73 -1.28 -4.65
CA CYS A 113 -18.93 -2.71 -4.94
C CYS A 113 -17.58 -3.42 -5.14
N ILE A 114 -16.64 -2.77 -5.84
CA ILE A 114 -15.29 -3.29 -6.04
C ILE A 114 -14.54 -3.40 -4.70
N ARG A 115 -14.61 -2.36 -3.86
CA ARG A 115 -13.99 -2.39 -2.52
C ARG A 115 -14.53 -3.52 -1.65
N LYS A 116 -15.83 -3.77 -1.67
CA LYS A 116 -16.45 -4.90 -0.95
C LYS A 116 -15.94 -6.26 -1.44
N ALA A 117 -15.78 -6.43 -2.76
CA ALA A 117 -15.22 -7.67 -3.30
C ALA A 117 -13.78 -7.91 -2.83
N VAL A 118 -12.95 -6.86 -2.80
CA VAL A 118 -11.58 -6.94 -2.27
C VAL A 118 -11.57 -7.23 -0.76
N ALA A 119 -12.46 -6.60 0.02
CA ALA A 119 -12.59 -6.86 1.45
C ALA A 119 -12.97 -8.32 1.74
N ALA A 120 -13.91 -8.90 0.98
CA ALA A 120 -14.27 -10.30 1.10
C ALA A 120 -13.10 -11.26 0.81
N ALA A 121 -12.31 -10.98 -0.22
CA ALA A 121 -11.11 -11.76 -0.51
C ALA A 121 -10.04 -11.59 0.59
N ARG A 122 -9.86 -10.37 1.11
CA ARG A 122 -8.95 -10.09 2.24
C ARG A 122 -9.35 -10.88 3.49
N GLU A 123 -10.64 -11.02 3.77
CA GLU A 123 -11.14 -11.82 4.90
C GLU A 123 -10.64 -13.27 4.81
N ILE A 124 -10.69 -13.89 3.62
CA ILE A 124 -10.15 -15.25 3.38
C ILE A 124 -8.63 -15.29 3.60
N VAL A 125 -7.90 -14.29 3.09
CA VAL A 125 -6.44 -14.23 3.23
C VAL A 125 -6.03 -14.04 4.70
N TRP A 126 -6.68 -13.13 5.43
CA TRP A 126 -6.35 -12.87 6.82
C TRP A 126 -6.79 -14.01 7.76
N ALA A 127 -7.85 -14.74 7.42
CA ALA A 127 -8.18 -15.98 8.13
C ALA A 127 -7.05 -17.02 8.01
N ALA A 128 -6.36 -17.07 6.87
CA ALA A 128 -5.22 -17.98 6.66
C ALA A 128 -3.90 -17.44 7.22
N ALA A 129 -3.71 -16.12 7.27
CA ALA A 129 -2.50 -15.45 7.76
C ALA A 129 -2.89 -14.17 8.54
N PRO A 130 -3.40 -14.29 9.77
CA PRO A 130 -3.87 -13.15 10.55
C PRO A 130 -2.73 -12.18 10.88
N PRO A 131 -2.96 -10.85 10.80
CA PRO A 131 -1.99 -9.86 11.22
C PRO A 131 -1.86 -9.86 12.76
N GLY A 132 -0.66 -9.56 13.27
CA GLY A 132 -0.41 -9.46 14.72
C GLY A 132 -0.96 -8.18 15.37
N GLY A 133 -1.53 -7.27 14.59
CA GLY A 133 -2.11 -5.99 15.02
C GLY A 133 -2.40 -5.13 13.80
N ILE A 134 -3.22 -4.10 13.96
CA ILE A 134 -3.62 -3.22 12.85
C ILE A 134 -3.01 -1.83 13.05
N THR A 135 -2.10 -1.46 12.18
CA THR A 135 -1.61 -0.10 12.04
C THR A 135 -1.88 0.38 10.63
N ILE A 136 -2.61 1.47 10.49
CA ILE A 136 -2.96 2.08 9.20
C ILE A 136 -2.11 3.34 9.03
N ASP A 137 -1.25 3.35 8.01
CA ASP A 137 -0.49 4.54 7.61
C ASP A 137 -1.25 5.28 6.50
N ILE A 138 -1.38 6.59 6.66
CA ILE A 138 -2.00 7.48 5.68
C ILE A 138 -0.93 8.45 5.15
N ASP A 139 -0.81 8.57 3.83
CA ASP A 139 0.10 9.51 3.18
C ASP A 139 -0.43 9.93 1.82
N ALA A 140 -0.01 11.10 1.36
CA ALA A 140 -0.34 11.65 0.06
C ALA A 140 0.90 11.74 -0.83
N THR A 141 0.70 11.66 -2.14
CA THR A 141 1.81 11.78 -3.08
C THR A 141 1.44 12.61 -4.29
N LEU A 142 2.41 13.29 -4.88
CA LEU A 142 2.22 14.00 -6.13
C LEU A 142 2.48 13.09 -7.32
N LEU A 143 1.60 13.19 -8.33
CA LEU A 143 1.75 12.58 -9.64
C LEU A 143 1.81 13.67 -10.70
N ASN A 144 2.87 13.66 -11.50
CA ASN A 144 2.98 14.57 -12.63
C ASN A 144 2.17 14.04 -13.82
N ALA A 145 1.41 14.91 -14.44
CA ALA A 145 0.71 14.65 -15.69
C ALA A 145 1.11 15.71 -16.71
N PHE A 146 1.71 15.27 -17.81
CA PHE A 146 2.18 16.17 -18.89
C PHE A 146 1.14 16.38 -20.00
N SER A 147 -0.12 16.04 -19.74
CA SER A 147 -1.21 16.12 -20.69
C SER A 147 -2.45 16.75 -20.04
N GLU A 148 -3.35 17.27 -20.87
CA GLU A 148 -4.65 17.84 -20.47
C GLU A 148 -5.63 16.74 -20.00
N LYS A 149 -5.25 16.02 -18.94
CA LYS A 149 -6.16 15.06 -18.30
C LYS A 149 -7.20 15.81 -17.49
N GLN A 150 -8.42 15.29 -17.49
CA GLN A 150 -9.52 15.84 -16.70
C GLN A 150 -9.08 15.93 -15.22
N ASP A 151 -9.30 17.08 -14.59
CA ASP A 151 -8.96 17.43 -13.20
C ASP A 151 -7.47 17.40 -12.83
N ALA A 152 -6.57 17.27 -13.80
CA ALA A 152 -5.18 17.63 -13.58
C ALA A 152 -5.07 19.14 -13.27
N ARG A 153 -4.30 19.52 -12.25
CA ARG A 153 -4.12 20.90 -11.77
C ARG A 153 -2.67 21.16 -11.38
N ALA A 154 -2.34 22.45 -11.26
CA ALA A 154 -1.05 22.87 -10.71
C ALA A 154 -0.90 22.35 -9.27
N THR A 155 0.29 21.84 -8.93
CA THR A 155 0.60 21.32 -7.60
C THR A 155 1.37 22.36 -6.77
N TYR A 156 1.38 22.22 -5.45
CA TYR A 156 2.12 23.11 -4.55
C TYR A 156 3.65 23.07 -4.75
N LYS A 157 4.18 22.02 -5.39
CA LYS A 157 5.59 21.90 -5.78
C LYS A 157 5.90 22.45 -7.19
N HIS A 158 5.03 23.32 -7.72
CA HIS A 158 5.18 23.92 -9.04
C HIS A 158 5.18 22.90 -10.21
N GLY A 159 4.63 21.69 -9.99
CA GLY A 159 4.32 20.72 -11.03
C GLY A 159 2.87 20.86 -11.52
N TYR A 160 2.44 19.91 -12.36
CA TYR A 160 1.06 19.82 -12.84
C TYR A 160 0.62 18.35 -12.83
N GLY A 161 -0.56 18.05 -12.30
CA GLY A 161 -1.07 16.69 -12.26
C GLY A 161 -2.09 16.43 -11.16
N PHE A 162 -1.84 15.41 -10.33
CA PHE A 162 -2.76 14.91 -9.31
C PHE A 162 -2.06 14.81 -7.95
N HIS A 163 -2.87 14.78 -6.88
CA HIS A 163 -2.41 14.66 -5.50
C HIS A 163 -3.21 13.57 -4.76
N PRO A 164 -3.10 12.27 -5.17
CA PRO A 164 -3.79 11.20 -4.48
C PRO A 164 -3.30 11.04 -3.04
N ILE A 165 -4.23 10.61 -2.18
CA ILE A 165 -3.98 10.18 -0.81
C ILE A 165 -4.33 8.70 -0.69
N GLY A 166 -3.55 7.92 0.07
CA GLY A 166 -3.75 6.50 0.27
C GLY A 166 -3.60 6.06 1.72
N ALA A 167 -4.17 4.91 2.04
CA ALA A 167 -4.09 4.25 3.34
C ALA A 167 -3.57 2.81 3.16
N TRP A 168 -2.64 2.41 4.02
CA TRP A 168 -2.00 1.08 3.98
C TRP A 168 -2.02 0.44 5.36
N CYS A 169 -2.27 -0.86 5.43
CA CYS A 169 -1.98 -1.64 6.62
C CYS A 169 -0.46 -1.87 6.70
N ASP A 170 0.21 -1.22 7.63
CA ASP A 170 1.68 -1.35 7.79
C ASP A 170 2.09 -2.79 8.10
N THR A 171 1.31 -3.49 8.92
CA THR A 171 1.59 -4.85 9.37
C THR A 171 1.62 -5.86 8.23
N THR A 172 0.67 -5.75 7.29
CA THR A 172 0.54 -6.65 6.14
C THR A 172 1.13 -6.08 4.85
N SER A 173 1.47 -4.79 4.85
CA SER A 173 1.96 -4.04 3.68
C SER A 173 0.91 -3.85 2.58
N GLU A 174 -0.35 -4.15 2.85
CA GLU A 174 -1.46 -4.03 1.90
C GLU A 174 -1.94 -2.59 1.72
N PRO A 175 -2.23 -2.14 0.51
CA PRO A 175 -3.06 -0.96 0.31
C PRO A 175 -4.52 -1.28 0.70
N LEU A 176 -5.13 -0.40 1.49
CA LEU A 176 -6.51 -0.52 1.94
C LEU A 176 -7.46 0.35 1.11
N ALA A 177 -7.11 1.62 0.96
CA ALA A 177 -7.95 2.61 0.28
C ALA A 177 -7.09 3.68 -0.40
N ALA A 178 -7.69 4.39 -1.36
CA ALA A 178 -7.11 5.60 -1.93
C ALA A 178 -8.18 6.50 -2.54
N ILE A 179 -7.91 7.80 -2.48
CA ILE A 179 -8.69 8.85 -3.13
C ILE A 179 -7.79 9.55 -4.15
N LEU A 180 -8.19 9.54 -5.42
CA LEU A 180 -7.54 10.35 -6.44
C LEU A 180 -8.08 11.78 -6.33
N ARG A 181 -7.17 12.76 -6.24
CA ARG A 181 -7.50 14.16 -6.06
C ARG A 181 -6.82 15.03 -7.11
N PRO A 182 -7.41 16.19 -7.48
CA PRO A 182 -6.72 17.18 -8.30
C PRO A 182 -5.38 17.60 -7.69
N GLY A 183 -4.44 18.05 -8.52
CA GLY A 183 -3.09 18.42 -8.08
C GLY A 183 -3.03 19.56 -7.05
N ASN A 184 -4.06 20.41 -7.01
CA ASN A 184 -4.21 21.51 -6.06
C ASN A 184 -5.01 21.16 -4.80
N ALA A 185 -5.35 19.88 -4.58
CA ALA A 185 -6.02 19.44 -3.35
C ALA A 185 -5.16 19.75 -2.12
N GLY A 186 -5.78 20.21 -1.04
CA GLY A 186 -5.12 20.51 0.23
C GLY A 186 -4.45 19.26 0.81
N SER A 187 -3.31 19.44 1.46
CA SER A 187 -2.63 18.32 2.11
C SER A 187 -3.34 17.90 3.41
N ASN A 188 -4.02 18.81 4.08
CA ASN A 188 -4.68 18.63 5.38
C ASN A 188 -6.22 18.78 5.29
N ASP A 189 -6.81 18.39 4.17
CA ASP A 189 -8.26 18.39 4.02
C ASP A 189 -8.89 17.33 4.94
N THR A 190 -9.74 17.79 5.86
CA THR A 190 -10.35 16.92 6.86
C THR A 190 -11.31 15.91 6.25
N ASP A 191 -12.13 16.35 5.29
CA ASP A 191 -13.17 15.51 4.68
C ASP A 191 -12.52 14.39 3.86
N ASP A 192 -11.45 14.69 3.12
CA ASP A 192 -10.67 13.69 2.39
C ASP A 192 -10.06 12.64 3.32
N HIS A 193 -9.53 13.06 4.49
CA HIS A 193 -8.94 12.15 5.46
C HIS A 193 -10.00 11.26 6.14
N LEU A 194 -11.17 11.80 6.48
CA LEU A 194 -12.28 11.05 7.04
C LEU A 194 -12.86 10.07 6.02
N GLU A 195 -13.09 10.51 4.78
CA GLU A 195 -13.54 9.61 3.71
C GLU A 195 -12.53 8.47 3.47
N LEU A 196 -11.23 8.78 3.47
CA LEU A 196 -10.19 7.76 3.31
C LEU A 196 -10.18 6.78 4.49
N LEU A 197 -10.37 7.28 5.72
CA LEU A 197 -10.47 6.45 6.92
C LEU A 197 -11.64 5.48 6.82
N ASP A 198 -12.84 5.97 6.49
CA ASP A 198 -14.03 5.15 6.31
C ASP A 198 -13.82 4.05 5.26
N GLN A 199 -13.19 4.41 4.13
CA GLN A 199 -12.84 3.44 3.10
C GLN A 199 -11.81 2.42 3.59
N ALA A 200 -10.82 2.83 4.39
CA ALA A 200 -9.78 1.95 4.91
C ALA A 200 -10.34 0.97 5.95
N ILE A 201 -11.20 1.44 6.85
CA ILE A 201 -11.89 0.58 7.84
C ILE A 201 -12.80 -0.40 7.10
N ALA A 202 -13.62 0.06 6.16
CA ALA A 202 -14.50 -0.81 5.36
C ALA A 202 -13.74 -1.84 4.49
N ALA A 203 -12.45 -1.63 4.25
CA ALA A 203 -11.58 -2.59 3.54
C ALA A 203 -11.05 -3.70 4.45
N LEU A 204 -11.12 -3.57 5.77
CA LEU A 204 -10.71 -4.60 6.72
C LEU A 204 -11.73 -5.76 6.75
N PRO A 205 -11.34 -6.97 7.17
CA PRO A 205 -12.32 -8.03 7.49
C PRO A 205 -13.33 -7.58 8.55
N SER A 206 -14.54 -8.09 8.46
CA SER A 206 -15.69 -7.64 9.26
C SER A 206 -15.44 -7.67 10.77
N GLU A 207 -14.71 -8.65 11.26
CA GLU A 207 -14.37 -8.75 12.69
C GLU A 207 -13.50 -7.60 13.20
N TYR A 208 -12.66 -7.01 12.33
CA TYR A 208 -11.78 -5.88 12.67
C TYR A 208 -12.49 -4.52 12.59
N GLN A 209 -13.69 -4.46 12.01
CA GLN A 209 -14.48 -3.23 11.91
C GLN A 209 -15.33 -2.98 13.17
N VAL A 210 -15.58 -4.03 13.97
CA VAL A 210 -16.51 -3.97 15.12
C VAL A 210 -16.03 -2.98 16.18
N GLY A 211 -16.88 -1.99 16.48
CA GLY A 211 -16.62 -0.94 17.47
C GLY A 211 -15.88 0.29 16.89
N HIS A 212 -15.73 0.37 15.57
CA HIS A 212 -15.02 1.46 14.89
C HIS A 212 -15.93 2.33 14.01
N GLU A 213 -17.26 2.24 14.15
CA GLU A 213 -18.14 3.24 13.58
C GLU A 213 -18.18 4.49 14.48
N PRO A 214 -18.28 5.70 13.93
CA PRO A 214 -18.37 6.93 14.74
C PRO A 214 -19.51 6.87 15.75
N GLY A 215 -19.19 7.01 17.04
CA GLY A 215 -20.15 6.96 18.15
C GLY A 215 -20.42 5.57 18.73
N ASP A 216 -19.75 4.53 18.25
CA ASP A 216 -19.79 3.21 18.86
C ASP A 216 -19.29 3.23 20.31
N ASP A 217 -19.84 2.36 21.14
CA ASP A 217 -19.34 2.12 22.49
C ASP A 217 -17.94 1.46 22.42
N ALA A 218 -16.96 2.07 23.06
CA ALA A 218 -15.57 1.57 23.09
C ALA A 218 -15.46 0.12 23.62
N SER A 219 -16.43 -0.36 24.42
CA SER A 219 -16.48 -1.74 24.90
C SER A 219 -16.76 -2.77 23.79
N LEU A 220 -17.22 -2.32 22.62
CA LEU A 220 -17.46 -3.17 21.45
C LEU A 220 -16.18 -3.45 20.65
N VAL A 221 -15.12 -2.66 20.84
CA VAL A 221 -13.86 -2.81 20.10
C VAL A 221 -13.27 -4.19 20.37
N ARG A 222 -13.10 -4.98 19.31
CA ARG A 222 -12.50 -6.32 19.37
C ARG A 222 -11.03 -6.31 18.99
N HIS A 223 -10.66 -5.48 18.06
CA HIS A 223 -9.31 -5.35 17.55
C HIS A 223 -8.86 -3.89 17.60
N HIS A 224 -7.76 -3.65 18.27
CA HIS A 224 -7.19 -2.32 18.39
C HIS A 224 -6.60 -1.87 17.05
N ILE A 225 -6.98 -0.67 16.61
CA ILE A 225 -6.50 -0.04 15.38
C ILE A 225 -5.73 1.23 15.75
N VAL A 226 -4.53 1.37 15.18
CA VAL A 226 -3.71 2.59 15.26
C VAL A 226 -3.64 3.23 13.88
N VAL A 227 -3.96 4.52 13.78
CA VAL A 227 -3.75 5.31 12.56
C VAL A 227 -2.53 6.21 12.72
N ARG A 228 -1.63 6.19 11.73
CA ARG A 228 -0.49 7.09 11.67
C ARG A 228 -0.56 7.95 10.42
N ALA A 229 -0.18 9.22 10.58
CA ALA A 229 -0.03 10.16 9.47
C ALA A 229 1.10 11.16 9.79
N ASP A 230 1.59 11.84 8.76
CA ASP A 230 2.47 12.98 8.91
C ASP A 230 1.70 14.23 9.41
N SER A 231 2.34 15.37 9.46
CA SER A 231 1.71 16.62 9.92
C SER A 231 0.59 17.14 9.00
N ALA A 232 0.43 16.59 7.80
CA ALA A 232 -0.71 16.91 6.94
C ALA A 232 -2.02 16.33 7.50
N GLY A 233 -1.97 15.18 8.20
CA GLY A 233 -3.11 14.62 8.91
C GLY A 233 -3.51 15.37 10.18
N ALA A 234 -2.73 16.37 10.63
CA ALA A 234 -2.98 17.09 11.87
C ALA A 234 -4.10 18.15 11.72
N SER A 235 -5.33 17.72 11.48
CA SER A 235 -6.52 18.58 11.57
C SER A 235 -7.36 18.18 12.79
N HIS A 236 -7.98 19.17 13.45
CA HIS A 236 -8.83 18.91 14.61
C HIS A 236 -9.98 17.96 14.26
N GLY A 237 -10.63 18.17 13.10
CA GLY A 237 -11.76 17.34 12.68
C GLY A 237 -11.36 15.88 12.44
N PHE A 238 -10.21 15.62 11.82
CA PHE A 238 -9.74 14.25 11.60
C PHE A 238 -9.38 13.56 12.91
N VAL A 239 -8.67 14.24 13.82
CA VAL A 239 -8.30 13.69 15.14
C VAL A 239 -9.56 13.41 15.99
N CYS A 240 -10.55 14.29 15.95
CA CYS A 240 -11.85 14.05 16.62
C CYS A 240 -12.56 12.83 16.02
N GLY A 241 -12.63 12.73 14.69
CA GLY A 241 -13.25 11.58 14.02
C GLY A 241 -12.58 10.24 14.35
N LEU A 242 -11.24 10.21 14.45
CA LEU A 242 -10.52 9.02 14.93
C LEU A 242 -10.93 8.66 16.37
N THR A 243 -11.06 9.64 17.25
CA THR A 243 -11.46 9.42 18.63
C THR A 243 -12.91 8.92 18.71
N GLU A 244 -13.82 9.50 17.92
CA GLU A 244 -15.22 9.10 17.84
C GLU A 244 -15.41 7.66 17.29
N ALA A 245 -14.47 7.21 16.45
CA ALA A 245 -14.43 5.84 15.93
C ALA A 245 -13.62 4.87 16.82
N ASN A 246 -13.28 5.25 18.03
CA ASN A 246 -12.48 4.43 18.97
C ASN A 246 -11.15 3.96 18.37
N ILE A 247 -10.50 4.80 17.56
CA ILE A 247 -9.24 4.52 16.91
C ILE A 247 -8.12 5.25 17.64
N GLU A 248 -7.07 4.53 17.97
CA GLU A 248 -5.84 5.14 18.44
C GLU A 248 -5.10 5.82 17.29
N TYR A 249 -4.49 6.97 17.56
CA TYR A 249 -3.76 7.70 16.52
C TYR A 249 -2.38 8.14 16.98
N SER A 250 -1.51 8.38 16.00
CA SER A 250 -0.18 8.96 16.17
C SER A 250 0.13 9.82 14.94
N ILE A 251 -0.17 11.12 15.03
CA ILE A 251 -0.17 12.04 13.90
C ILE A 251 0.88 13.12 14.11
N GLY A 252 1.76 13.32 13.12
CA GLY A 252 2.78 14.35 13.16
C GLY A 252 2.17 15.73 13.44
N HIS A 253 2.81 16.52 14.26
CA HIS A 253 2.35 17.87 14.60
C HIS A 253 3.44 18.90 14.29
N GLN A 254 3.03 20.09 13.85
CA GLN A 254 3.98 21.15 13.54
C GLN A 254 4.53 21.81 14.82
N ILE A 255 5.82 22.11 14.84
CA ILE A 255 6.45 22.90 15.90
C ILE A 255 6.13 24.36 15.70
N ASN A 256 4.95 24.76 16.16
CA ASN A 256 4.46 26.14 16.15
C ASN A 256 4.96 26.95 17.37
N SER A 257 4.51 28.20 17.52
CA SER A 257 4.90 29.06 18.67
C SER A 257 4.50 28.45 20.00
N LYS A 258 3.32 27.84 20.12
CA LYS A 258 2.85 27.22 21.37
C LYS A 258 3.71 26.06 21.80
N VAL A 259 4.12 25.18 20.85
CA VAL A 259 5.06 24.09 21.13
C VAL A 259 6.41 24.62 21.59
N ARG A 260 6.90 25.69 20.97
CA ARG A 260 8.18 26.30 21.39
C ARG A 260 8.09 26.94 22.77
N GLU A 261 6.98 27.62 23.11
CA GLU A 261 6.73 28.15 24.44
C GLU A 261 6.69 27.06 25.51
N ALA A 262 6.02 25.95 25.23
CA ALA A 262 5.99 24.76 26.09
C ALA A 262 7.41 24.18 26.30
N LEU A 263 8.22 24.13 25.24
CA LEU A 263 9.62 23.65 25.32
C LEU A 263 10.49 24.51 26.22
N LEU A 264 10.22 25.82 26.35
CA LEU A 264 10.96 26.69 27.29
C LEU A 264 10.72 26.31 28.77
N LEU A 265 9.63 25.61 29.06
CA LEU A 265 9.30 25.14 30.40
C LEU A 265 9.88 23.73 30.68
N PHE A 266 10.35 23.04 29.63
CA PHE A 266 10.86 21.68 29.69
C PHE A 266 12.26 21.67 30.28
N GLN A 267 12.49 20.81 31.26
CA GLN A 267 13.79 20.68 31.93
C GLN A 267 14.57 19.47 31.37
N GLU A 268 15.85 19.37 31.69
CA GLU A 268 16.66 18.24 31.18
C GLU A 268 16.19 16.89 31.75
N GLU A 269 15.59 16.88 32.93
CA GLU A 269 15.03 15.70 33.60
C GLU A 269 13.73 15.20 32.96
N ASP A 270 13.07 16.00 32.14
CA ASP A 270 11.84 15.64 31.41
C ASP A 270 12.14 14.83 30.13
N TRP A 271 13.42 14.72 29.78
CA TRP A 271 13.86 13.99 28.60
C TRP A 271 14.25 12.55 28.93
N GLU A 272 13.61 11.59 28.26
CA GLU A 272 13.94 10.17 28.30
C GLU A 272 14.77 9.79 27.06
N GLN A 273 15.59 8.74 27.16
CA GLN A 273 16.31 8.24 26.00
C GLN A 273 15.35 7.60 24.99
N ALA A 274 15.47 7.97 23.72
CA ALA A 274 14.76 7.26 22.65
C ALA A 274 15.31 5.84 22.47
N ILE A 275 14.49 4.93 21.94
CA ILE A 275 14.84 3.52 21.73
C ILE A 275 14.83 3.12 20.25
N GLU A 276 15.59 2.10 19.92
CA GLU A 276 15.54 1.41 18.64
C GLU A 276 14.55 0.23 18.67
N ALA A 277 14.27 -0.35 17.50
CA ALA A 277 13.28 -1.44 17.35
C ALA A 277 13.62 -2.72 18.14
N ASP A 278 14.89 -2.92 18.50
CA ASP A 278 15.35 -4.02 19.34
C ASP A 278 15.36 -3.69 20.84
N GLY A 279 14.85 -2.49 21.22
CA GLY A 279 14.80 -2.01 22.60
C GLY A 279 16.10 -1.37 23.09
N THR A 280 17.15 -1.32 22.29
CA THR A 280 18.40 -0.64 22.67
C THR A 280 18.23 0.88 22.63
N VAL A 281 19.07 1.60 23.36
CA VAL A 281 19.08 3.07 23.37
C VAL A 281 19.47 3.61 21.99
N ARG A 282 18.66 4.57 21.48
CA ARG A 282 19.00 5.35 20.31
C ARG A 282 19.93 6.50 20.68
N GLU A 283 21.20 6.34 20.36
CA GLU A 283 22.19 7.37 20.69
C GLU A 283 21.91 8.72 20.03
N GLY A 284 21.99 9.77 20.82
CA GLY A 284 21.80 11.15 20.34
C GLY A 284 20.36 11.55 20.09
N ALA A 285 19.39 10.80 20.59
CA ALA A 285 17.98 11.11 20.51
C ALA A 285 17.28 10.97 21.87
N TRP A 286 16.41 11.90 22.19
CA TRP A 286 15.61 11.94 23.41
C TRP A 286 14.17 12.25 23.08
N VAL A 287 13.27 11.82 23.94
CA VAL A 287 11.83 12.02 23.83
C VAL A 287 11.28 12.61 25.12
N GLY A 288 10.17 13.30 25.02
CA GLY A 288 9.47 13.83 26.19
C GLY A 288 8.02 14.12 25.90
N GLU A 289 7.23 14.35 26.93
CA GLU A 289 5.79 14.63 26.81
C GLU A 289 5.47 16.08 27.18
N LEU A 290 4.97 16.85 26.21
CA LEU A 290 4.61 18.24 26.38
C LEU A 290 3.16 18.46 26.84
N THR A 291 2.37 17.40 27.00
CA THR A 291 0.95 17.47 27.42
C THR A 291 0.72 18.35 28.66
N PRO A 292 1.53 18.29 29.73
CA PRO A 292 1.31 19.10 30.92
C PRO A 292 1.48 20.61 30.70
N PHE A 293 2.16 21.01 29.62
CA PHE A 293 2.53 22.39 29.33
C PHE A 293 1.69 23.03 28.22
N MET A 294 0.66 22.29 27.71
CA MET A 294 -0.14 22.74 26.58
C MET A 294 -1.63 22.53 26.79
N ASP A 295 -2.44 23.44 26.27
CA ASP A 295 -3.87 23.22 26.13
C ASP A 295 -4.14 22.44 24.83
N LEU A 296 -4.50 21.17 25.01
CA LEU A 296 -4.86 20.23 23.94
C LEU A 296 -6.37 19.98 23.86
N SER A 297 -7.22 20.73 24.57
CA SER A 297 -8.67 20.50 24.64
C SER A 297 -9.37 20.47 23.28
N SER A 298 -8.86 21.22 22.30
CA SER A 298 -9.38 21.23 20.92
C SER A 298 -8.99 19.99 20.08
N TRP A 299 -8.12 19.12 20.59
CA TRP A 299 -7.66 17.90 19.90
C TRP A 299 -8.40 16.63 20.34
N GLY A 300 -9.47 16.77 21.10
CA GLY A 300 -10.24 15.63 21.59
C GLY A 300 -9.80 15.15 22.98
N GLN A 301 -10.61 14.29 23.56
CA GLN A 301 -10.37 13.75 24.90
C GLN A 301 -9.15 12.80 24.86
N GLY A 302 -8.26 12.94 25.86
CA GLY A 302 -7.09 12.08 25.99
C GLY A 302 -5.94 12.40 25.07
N ALA A 303 -6.02 13.53 24.32
CA ALA A 303 -4.92 13.97 23.45
C ALA A 303 -3.63 14.25 24.25
N ARG A 304 -2.53 13.72 23.78
CA ARG A 304 -1.17 13.89 24.32
C ARG A 304 -0.26 14.41 23.23
N LEU A 305 0.71 15.25 23.58
CA LEU A 305 1.73 15.73 22.66
C LEU A 305 3.10 15.22 23.08
N VAL A 306 3.70 14.42 22.23
CA VAL A 306 5.05 13.86 22.42
C VAL A 306 6.03 14.58 21.50
N ILE A 307 7.21 14.88 22.02
CA ILE A 307 8.29 15.53 21.27
C ILE A 307 9.54 14.67 21.30
N ARG A 308 10.28 14.67 20.20
CA ARG A 308 11.62 14.13 20.08
C ARG A 308 12.61 15.23 19.75
N ARG A 309 13.75 15.28 20.42
CA ARG A 309 14.96 15.96 19.98
C ARG A 309 16.01 14.97 19.55
N GLU A 310 16.73 15.22 18.49
CA GLU A 310 17.82 14.37 18.02
C GLU A 310 19.00 15.20 17.50
N ARG A 311 20.22 14.70 17.64
CA ARG A 311 21.38 15.32 17.02
C ARG A 311 21.24 15.29 15.52
N PRO A 312 21.38 16.44 14.82
CA PRO A 312 21.20 16.49 13.39
C PRO A 312 22.23 15.61 12.68
N HIS A 313 21.78 14.80 11.72
CA HIS A 313 22.71 14.10 10.84
C HIS A 313 23.31 15.07 9.80
N PRO A 314 24.51 14.80 9.25
CA PRO A 314 25.09 15.60 8.18
C PRO A 314 24.11 15.76 7.01
N GLY A 315 23.82 17.00 6.62
CA GLY A 315 22.87 17.31 5.56
C GLY A 315 21.41 17.45 5.99
N ALA A 316 21.09 17.36 7.29
CA ALA A 316 19.74 17.62 7.78
C ALA A 316 19.30 19.06 7.49
N GLN A 317 18.07 19.21 6.98
CA GLN A 317 17.45 20.53 6.87
C GLN A 317 16.95 20.94 8.26
N LEU A 318 17.50 22.02 8.80
CA LEU A 318 17.18 22.55 10.11
C LEU A 318 16.40 23.83 9.98
N SER A 319 15.37 23.99 10.82
CA SER A 319 14.72 25.28 11.02
C SER A 319 15.65 26.25 11.78
N MET A 320 15.34 27.54 11.78
CA MET A 320 16.11 28.51 12.61
C MET A 320 16.06 28.15 14.09
N PHE A 321 14.95 27.59 14.56
CA PHE A 321 14.80 27.13 15.93
C PHE A 321 15.73 25.93 16.20
N ASP A 322 15.77 24.93 15.33
CA ASP A 322 16.66 23.78 15.48
C ASP A 322 18.14 24.18 15.48
N MET A 323 18.51 25.18 14.67
CA MET A 323 19.86 25.73 14.64
C MET A 323 20.24 26.43 15.96
N SER A 324 19.31 27.12 16.61
CA SER A 324 19.56 27.79 17.89
C SER A 324 19.71 26.79 19.04
N GLU A 325 18.92 25.73 19.01
CA GLU A 325 18.94 24.69 20.05
C GLU A 325 20.03 23.62 19.85
N GLY A 326 20.55 23.51 18.62
CA GLY A 326 21.56 22.50 18.26
C GLY A 326 20.99 21.09 18.09
N TYR A 327 19.66 20.94 18.07
CA TYR A 327 18.94 19.69 17.88
C TYR A 327 17.85 19.84 16.82
N ARG A 328 17.56 18.75 16.12
CA ARG A 328 16.36 18.65 15.29
C ARG A 328 15.20 18.18 16.15
N HIS A 329 14.09 18.93 16.10
CA HIS A 329 12.88 18.58 16.83
C HIS A 329 11.80 18.06 15.90
N THR A 330 11.04 17.07 16.37
CA THR A 330 9.82 16.57 15.75
C THR A 330 8.79 16.29 16.84
N CYS A 331 7.51 16.57 16.59
CA CYS A 331 6.47 16.23 17.56
C CYS A 331 5.28 15.57 16.87
N PHE A 332 4.50 14.83 17.65
CA PHE A 332 3.28 14.20 17.20
C PHE A 332 2.23 14.19 18.31
N ILE A 333 0.97 14.18 17.88
CA ILE A 333 -0.19 14.07 18.77
C ILE A 333 -0.71 12.64 18.76
N THR A 334 -1.13 12.16 19.94
CA THR A 334 -1.65 10.80 20.13
C THR A 334 -2.72 10.77 21.21
N ASN A 335 -3.62 9.79 21.20
CA ASN A 335 -4.56 9.51 22.29
C ASN A 335 -4.22 8.19 23.01
N ALA A 336 -3.01 7.67 22.83
CA ALA A 336 -2.54 6.46 23.49
C ALA A 336 -2.68 6.56 25.02
N VAL A 337 -3.20 5.53 25.65
CA VAL A 337 -3.39 5.49 27.10
C VAL A 337 -2.05 5.31 27.80
N LYS A 338 -1.77 6.13 28.82
CA LYS A 338 -0.47 6.20 29.51
C LYS A 338 -0.06 4.88 30.22
N LEU A 339 -1.00 3.94 30.43
CA LEU A 339 -0.74 2.69 31.14
C LEU A 339 -0.05 1.62 30.28
N ASP A 340 -0.15 1.69 28.96
CA ASP A 340 0.29 0.63 28.07
C ASP A 340 1.59 0.97 27.32
N ASP A 341 1.92 2.29 27.18
CA ASP A 341 3.09 2.72 26.40
C ASP A 341 3.87 3.84 27.12
N ASP A 342 5.13 3.63 27.35
CA ASP A 342 6.06 4.69 27.73
C ASP A 342 6.34 5.64 26.55
N VAL A 343 6.81 6.83 26.81
CA VAL A 343 7.05 7.86 25.79
C VAL A 343 8.04 7.40 24.72
N PRO A 344 9.15 6.71 25.05
CA PRO A 344 10.03 6.10 24.05
C PRO A 344 9.35 5.09 23.12
N ALA A 345 8.46 4.25 23.63
CA ALA A 345 7.72 3.28 22.82
C ALA A 345 6.71 3.97 21.88
N LEU A 346 6.03 5.02 22.34
CA LEU A 346 5.14 5.83 21.49
C LEU A 346 5.91 6.51 20.34
N GLU A 347 7.11 7.04 20.62
CA GLU A 347 7.96 7.64 19.58
C GLU A 347 8.44 6.58 18.57
N LEU A 348 8.91 5.43 19.04
CA LEU A 348 9.32 4.34 18.16
C LEU A 348 8.19 3.92 17.22
N ARG A 349 6.97 3.81 17.74
CA ARG A 349 5.78 3.47 16.96
C ARG A 349 5.46 4.57 15.94
N HIS A 350 5.49 5.86 16.34
CA HIS A 350 5.28 6.98 15.43
C HIS A 350 6.33 7.01 14.31
N ARG A 351 7.61 6.84 14.65
CA ARG A 351 8.72 6.80 13.69
C ARG A 351 8.56 5.68 12.66
N GLY A 352 7.88 4.60 13.01
CA GLY A 352 7.49 3.53 12.09
C GLY A 352 6.69 4.00 10.89
N HIS A 353 6.02 5.18 10.96
CA HIS A 353 5.32 5.80 9.84
C HIS A 353 6.22 6.04 8.62
N ALA A 354 7.52 6.25 8.78
CA ALA A 354 8.46 6.42 7.67
C ALA A 354 8.41 5.30 6.61
N ARG A 355 7.92 4.11 6.98
CA ARG A 355 7.73 2.99 6.02
C ARG A 355 6.65 3.27 4.97
N VAL A 356 5.77 4.25 5.19
CA VAL A 356 4.74 4.63 4.22
C VAL A 356 5.35 5.12 2.89
N GLU A 357 6.54 5.73 2.92
CA GLU A 357 7.26 6.14 1.71
C GLU A 357 7.56 4.94 0.79
N ASP A 358 7.90 3.79 1.38
CA ASP A 358 8.08 2.54 0.65
C ASP A 358 6.75 2.03 0.07
N ARG A 359 5.63 2.19 0.80
CA ARG A 359 4.29 1.82 0.34
C ARG A 359 3.87 2.68 -0.86
N VAL A 360 4.08 3.98 -0.77
CA VAL A 360 3.82 4.93 -1.87
C VAL A 360 4.68 4.60 -3.10
N ARG A 361 5.97 4.29 -2.90
CA ARG A 361 6.86 3.87 -3.99
C ARG A 361 6.37 2.58 -4.64
N ASN A 362 6.00 1.58 -3.85
CA ASN A 362 5.47 0.31 -4.33
C ASN A 362 4.15 0.50 -5.10
N TRP A 363 3.29 1.39 -4.64
CA TRP A 363 2.05 1.72 -5.34
C TRP A 363 2.32 2.42 -6.68
N LYS A 364 3.28 3.35 -6.73
CA LYS A 364 3.74 3.94 -8.01
C LYS A 364 4.25 2.86 -8.97
N ASP A 365 4.99 1.89 -8.48
CA ASP A 365 5.47 0.75 -9.26
C ASP A 365 4.34 -0.23 -9.67
N CYS A 366 3.17 -0.13 -9.06
CA CYS A 366 1.97 -0.89 -9.37
C CYS A 366 0.90 0.00 -10.05
N GLY A 367 1.27 0.71 -11.10
CA GLY A 367 0.35 1.42 -12.00
C GLY A 367 -0.04 2.84 -11.59
N LEU A 368 0.24 3.30 -10.35
CA LEU A 368 -0.11 4.66 -9.94
C LEU A 368 0.73 5.72 -10.67
N GLN A 369 2.00 5.41 -10.99
CA GLN A 369 2.90 6.38 -11.62
C GLN A 369 2.37 6.90 -12.96
N ASN A 370 1.62 6.07 -13.69
CA ASN A 370 0.95 6.43 -14.92
C ASN A 370 -0.57 6.28 -14.78
N LEU A 371 -1.30 7.38 -14.92
CA LEU A 371 -2.75 7.38 -15.03
C LEU A 371 -3.12 7.42 -16.53
N PRO A 372 -3.45 6.27 -17.16
CA PRO A 372 -3.42 6.15 -18.62
C PRO A 372 -4.58 6.83 -19.36
N PHE A 373 -5.62 7.29 -18.66
CA PHE A 373 -6.83 7.83 -19.28
C PHE A 373 -6.88 9.36 -19.28
N ALA A 374 -7.60 9.93 -20.24
CA ALA A 374 -7.95 11.35 -20.22
C ALA A 374 -9.06 11.66 -19.20
N SER A 375 -10.00 10.72 -19.00
CA SER A 375 -11.11 10.84 -18.04
C SER A 375 -10.67 10.61 -16.62
N PHE A 376 -11.09 11.48 -15.70
CA PHE A 376 -10.83 11.35 -14.27
C PHE A 376 -11.45 10.06 -13.67
N THR A 377 -12.71 9.78 -14.03
CA THR A 377 -13.41 8.60 -13.53
C THR A 377 -12.79 7.28 -14.01
N GLN A 378 -12.26 7.24 -15.24
CA GLN A 378 -11.52 6.06 -15.70
C GLN A 378 -10.18 5.90 -14.96
N ASN A 379 -9.54 7.00 -14.61
CA ASN A 379 -8.34 6.96 -13.77
C ASN A 379 -8.67 6.52 -12.33
N LEU A 380 -9.85 6.83 -11.78
CA LEU A 380 -10.32 6.26 -10.50
C LEU A 380 -10.44 4.73 -10.58
N ALA A 381 -11.02 4.20 -11.67
CA ALA A 381 -11.10 2.75 -11.88
C ALA A 381 -9.71 2.11 -12.03
N TRP A 382 -8.77 2.79 -12.69
CA TRP A 382 -7.36 2.36 -12.78
C TRP A 382 -6.68 2.36 -11.41
N VAL A 383 -6.89 3.39 -10.59
CA VAL A 383 -6.40 3.46 -9.21
C VAL A 383 -6.94 2.28 -8.40
N ALA A 384 -8.24 1.95 -8.51
CA ALA A 384 -8.82 0.79 -7.85
C ALA A 384 -8.14 -0.52 -8.30
N ALA A 385 -7.89 -0.71 -9.60
CA ALA A 385 -7.17 -1.87 -10.12
C ALA A 385 -5.71 -1.92 -9.61
N SER A 386 -5.06 -0.76 -9.45
CA SER A 386 -3.69 -0.68 -8.90
C SER A 386 -3.62 -1.05 -7.41
N LEU A 387 -4.66 -0.72 -6.63
CA LEU A 387 -4.78 -1.17 -5.24
C LEU A 387 -4.97 -2.70 -5.16
N ILE A 388 -5.78 -3.28 -6.06
CA ILE A 388 -5.94 -4.74 -6.13
C ILE A 388 -4.61 -5.40 -6.50
N ALA A 389 -3.87 -4.85 -7.45
CA ALA A 389 -2.54 -5.34 -7.82
C ALA A 389 -1.57 -5.33 -6.63
N GLY A 390 -1.54 -4.23 -5.86
CA GLY A 390 -0.76 -4.13 -4.63
C GLY A 390 -1.19 -5.16 -3.57
N SER A 391 -2.50 -5.38 -3.42
CA SER A 391 -3.05 -6.40 -2.50
C SER A 391 -2.63 -7.81 -2.92
N LEU A 392 -2.71 -8.17 -4.22
CA LEU A 392 -2.27 -9.48 -4.72
C LEU A 392 -0.79 -9.74 -4.42
N LEU A 393 0.09 -8.74 -4.61
CA LEU A 393 1.51 -8.88 -4.27
C LEU A 393 1.71 -9.07 -2.76
N ALA A 394 1.04 -8.27 -1.92
CA ALA A 394 1.11 -8.38 -0.47
C ALA A 394 0.58 -9.74 0.01
N TRP A 395 -0.55 -10.21 -0.52
CA TRP A 395 -1.11 -11.53 -0.19
C TRP A 395 -0.18 -12.67 -0.59
N ALA A 396 0.45 -12.59 -1.76
CA ALA A 396 1.47 -13.57 -2.17
C ALA A 396 2.68 -13.55 -1.20
N GLN A 397 3.10 -12.38 -0.74
CA GLN A 397 4.17 -12.22 0.24
C GLN A 397 3.79 -12.78 1.62
N MET A 398 2.56 -12.56 2.07
CA MET A 398 2.05 -13.06 3.35
C MET A 398 1.93 -14.58 3.38
N THR A 399 1.36 -15.16 2.33
CA THR A 399 0.91 -16.56 2.33
C THR A 399 1.80 -17.53 1.55
N CYS A 400 2.47 -17.06 0.51
CA CYS A 400 3.19 -17.93 -0.43
C CYS A 400 4.72 -17.82 -0.34
N LEU A 401 5.25 -16.62 -0.08
CA LEU A 401 6.68 -16.33 -0.15
C LEU A 401 7.37 -16.44 1.22
N ASP A 402 8.72 -16.56 1.21
CA ASP A 402 9.54 -16.63 2.43
C ASP A 402 10.83 -15.80 2.29
N GLY A 403 11.54 -15.66 3.42
CA GLY A 403 12.83 -14.96 3.49
C GLY A 403 12.76 -13.54 2.97
N GLU A 404 13.74 -13.15 2.17
CA GLU A 404 13.83 -11.80 1.59
C GLU A 404 12.65 -11.45 0.65
N LEU A 405 12.01 -12.46 0.04
CA LEU A 405 10.89 -12.24 -0.86
C LEU A 405 9.64 -11.71 -0.16
N LYS A 406 9.48 -11.95 1.16
CA LYS A 406 8.39 -11.39 1.97
C LYS A 406 8.39 -9.87 2.04
N LYS A 407 9.56 -9.24 1.84
CA LYS A 407 9.74 -7.79 1.95
C LYS A 407 10.24 -7.17 0.63
N ALA A 408 10.26 -7.96 -0.44
CA ALA A 408 10.78 -7.52 -1.73
C ALA A 408 9.85 -6.50 -2.39
N GLU A 409 10.43 -5.47 -2.99
CA GLU A 409 9.69 -4.49 -3.78
C GLU A 409 9.10 -5.14 -5.05
N PRO A 410 8.02 -4.57 -5.63
CA PRO A 410 7.37 -5.11 -6.83
C PRO A 410 8.33 -5.41 -7.98
N LYS A 411 9.27 -4.50 -8.27
CA LYS A 411 10.29 -4.71 -9.31
C LYS A 411 11.19 -5.91 -9.04
N THR A 412 11.54 -6.13 -7.78
CA THR A 412 12.34 -7.29 -7.36
C THR A 412 11.54 -8.59 -7.49
N LEU A 413 10.25 -8.58 -7.13
CA LEU A 413 9.36 -9.73 -7.29
C LEU A 413 9.16 -10.07 -8.76
N ARG A 414 8.96 -9.08 -9.63
CA ARG A 414 8.87 -9.27 -11.09
C ARG A 414 10.12 -9.95 -11.61
N TYR A 415 11.29 -9.42 -11.30
CA TYR A 415 12.56 -9.98 -11.77
C TYR A 415 12.78 -11.41 -11.24
N ARG A 416 12.59 -11.64 -9.94
CA ARG A 416 13.00 -12.90 -9.30
C ARG A 416 11.96 -14.02 -9.46
N ILE A 417 10.67 -13.66 -9.48
CA ILE A 417 9.55 -14.61 -9.34
C ILE A 417 8.61 -14.53 -10.54
N LEU A 418 8.09 -13.34 -10.92
CA LEU A 418 6.98 -13.25 -11.86
C LEU A 418 7.42 -13.46 -13.31
N HIS A 419 8.49 -12.80 -13.76
CA HIS A 419 8.96 -12.82 -15.16
C HIS A 419 9.86 -14.02 -15.49
N VAL A 420 9.76 -15.09 -14.71
CA VAL A 420 10.56 -16.29 -14.96
C VAL A 420 10.07 -16.99 -16.24
N ALA A 421 11.01 -17.36 -17.10
CA ALA A 421 10.73 -18.20 -18.25
C ALA A 421 10.52 -19.66 -17.83
N ALA A 422 9.64 -20.34 -18.51
CA ALA A 422 9.38 -21.76 -18.27
C ALA A 422 9.02 -22.50 -19.56
N VAL A 423 9.06 -23.82 -19.50
CA VAL A 423 8.50 -24.69 -20.55
C VAL A 423 7.18 -25.28 -20.04
N LEU A 424 6.10 -25.04 -20.77
CA LEU A 424 4.80 -25.61 -20.47
C LEU A 424 4.66 -26.98 -21.14
N VAL A 425 4.45 -28.02 -20.36
CA VAL A 425 4.34 -29.42 -20.83
C VAL A 425 2.99 -29.97 -20.42
N ARG A 426 2.29 -30.57 -21.37
CA ARG A 426 1.06 -31.32 -21.08
C ARG A 426 1.40 -32.80 -20.90
N ARG A 427 1.05 -33.37 -19.76
CA ARG A 427 1.17 -34.81 -19.50
C ARG A 427 -0.19 -35.36 -19.05
N GLY A 428 -0.86 -36.04 -19.97
CA GLY A 428 -2.25 -36.44 -19.76
C GLY A 428 -3.16 -35.21 -19.62
N ARG A 429 -3.88 -35.11 -18.50
CA ARG A 429 -4.76 -33.96 -18.18
C ARG A 429 -4.06 -32.82 -17.39
N GLN A 430 -2.79 -33.02 -17.03
CA GLN A 430 -2.04 -32.03 -16.24
C GLN A 430 -1.20 -31.14 -17.13
N LEU A 431 -1.26 -29.82 -16.87
CA LEU A 431 -0.28 -28.85 -17.32
C LEU A 431 0.85 -28.79 -16.29
N ILE A 432 2.08 -28.88 -16.75
CA ILE A 432 3.28 -28.87 -15.92
C ILE A 432 4.13 -27.69 -16.37
N LEU A 433 4.37 -26.77 -15.46
CA LEU A 433 5.27 -25.64 -15.63
C LEU A 433 6.69 -26.05 -15.21
N ARG A 434 7.60 -26.17 -16.17
CA ARG A 434 8.99 -26.54 -15.93
C ARG A 434 9.86 -25.30 -15.91
N LEU A 435 10.35 -24.97 -14.73
CA LEU A 435 11.30 -23.90 -14.50
C LEU A 435 12.73 -24.38 -14.78
N ASP A 436 13.60 -23.44 -15.17
CA ASP A 436 15.03 -23.73 -15.26
C ASP A 436 15.58 -23.95 -13.84
N GLU A 437 16.20 -25.10 -13.60
CA GLU A 437 16.76 -25.47 -12.29
C GLU A 437 17.93 -24.58 -11.87
N THR A 438 18.60 -23.95 -12.83
CA THR A 438 19.71 -23.02 -12.57
C THR A 438 19.24 -21.63 -12.16
N TRP A 439 17.93 -21.32 -12.29
CA TRP A 439 17.39 -20.06 -11.85
C TRP A 439 17.41 -19.99 -10.32
N PRO A 440 18.08 -18.97 -9.72
CA PRO A 440 18.31 -18.97 -8.26
C PRO A 440 17.03 -19.04 -7.41
N TRP A 441 15.91 -18.56 -7.94
CA TRP A 441 14.61 -18.53 -7.23
C TRP A 441 13.61 -19.58 -7.73
N ALA A 442 14.01 -20.52 -8.60
CA ALA A 442 13.12 -21.58 -9.10
C ALA A 442 12.51 -22.40 -7.96
N SER A 443 13.32 -22.76 -6.96
CA SER A 443 12.85 -23.48 -5.78
C SER A 443 11.88 -22.66 -4.92
N ALA A 444 12.09 -21.33 -4.81
CA ALA A 444 11.20 -20.43 -4.09
C ALA A 444 9.83 -20.34 -4.80
N LEU A 445 9.82 -20.17 -6.12
CA LEU A 445 8.58 -20.14 -6.91
C LEU A 445 7.81 -21.47 -6.80
N LYS A 446 8.52 -22.61 -6.89
CA LYS A 446 7.89 -23.94 -6.67
C LYS A 446 7.23 -24.05 -5.30
N ARG A 447 7.95 -23.62 -4.23
CA ARG A 447 7.37 -23.62 -2.88
C ARG A 447 6.18 -22.67 -2.76
N ALA A 448 6.21 -21.51 -3.43
CA ALA A 448 5.11 -20.57 -3.43
C ALA A 448 3.82 -21.19 -3.97
N PHE A 449 3.86 -21.90 -5.10
CA PHE A 449 2.70 -22.64 -5.62
C PHE A 449 2.22 -23.76 -4.69
N LEU A 450 3.15 -24.46 -4.04
CA LEU A 450 2.77 -25.52 -3.08
C LEU A 450 2.07 -24.90 -1.85
N ARG A 451 2.61 -23.82 -1.30
CA ARG A 451 1.99 -23.12 -0.18
C ARG A 451 0.63 -22.55 -0.55
N LEU A 452 0.51 -21.91 -1.70
CA LEU A 452 -0.78 -21.39 -2.19
C LEU A 452 -1.86 -22.50 -2.15
N ARG A 453 -1.56 -23.68 -2.68
CA ARG A 453 -2.49 -24.78 -2.78
C ARG A 453 -2.77 -25.50 -1.46
N THR A 454 -1.88 -25.38 -0.48
CA THR A 454 -2.11 -25.90 0.87
C THR A 454 -2.82 -24.91 1.76
N THR A 455 -2.59 -23.61 1.58
CA THR A 455 -3.21 -22.55 2.35
C THR A 455 -4.67 -22.33 1.91
N PHE A 456 -4.91 -22.39 0.61
CA PHE A 456 -6.23 -22.22 -0.01
C PHE A 456 -6.59 -23.48 -0.80
N PRO A 457 -7.13 -24.51 -0.16
CA PRO A 457 -7.40 -25.83 -0.75
C PRO A 457 -8.44 -25.85 -1.87
#